data_a90fb48d5c452d61b2054d5c28c5a342
#
_entry.id   a90fb48d5c452d61b2054d5c28c5a342
#
_cell.length_a   1.000
_cell.length_b   1.000
_cell.length_c   1.000
_cell.angle_alpha   90.00
_cell.angle_beta   90.00
_cell.angle_gamma   90.00
#
_symmetry.space_group_name_H-M   'P 1'
#
loop_
_entity.id
_entity.type
_entity.pdbx_description
1 polymer ?
#
loop_
_entity_poly.entity_id
_entity_poly.type
_entity_poly.pdbx_seq_one_letter_code
_entity_poly.pdbx_strand_id
1 'polypeptide(L)'
;MIAEPPVIDTPCAGRRRASPVHELTSLLAHAANYDLWPHFGRALLRRLPFAKQQDRRHERQMRGRCDEAAIDTESALRRLGISGPVLHLCRRFPEIWAAGQRQVEKCPIPFQELGIAGAANVELLHYLCRHLRAHRVLETGVALGWSSLAILLAISEGSGARLHSVDLPYTRLRATRWVGIVVPPELKGLWTLHRMADREGLPRALADGPFDLCHYDSDKSAAGRLWAYPRMWEALRPGGFLISDDIGDNHAWRTFCAQVGREPVVVHSGLKLVGVLVKA
;
A
#
# COMPACT_ATOMS: atom_id res chain seq x y z
N MET A 1 -9.37 -1.01 31.73
CA MET A 1 -10.24 -0.91 30.53
C MET A 1 -9.48 -0.07 29.52
N ILE A 2 -8.89 -0.72 28.53
CA ILE A 2 -8.22 -0.04 27.41
C ILE A 2 -9.35 0.23 26.42
N ALA A 3 -9.62 1.51 26.15
CA ALA A 3 -10.60 1.89 25.15
C ALA A 3 -10.17 1.28 23.81
N GLU A 4 -11.07 0.54 23.18
CA GLU A 4 -10.87 0.10 21.81
C GLU A 4 -10.59 1.33 20.94
N PRO A 5 -9.59 1.24 20.02
CA PRO A 5 -9.34 2.33 19.11
C PRO A 5 -10.63 2.57 18.32
N PRO A 6 -10.97 3.84 18.01
CA PRO A 6 -12.16 4.13 17.24
C PRO A 6 -12.08 3.32 15.94
N VAL A 7 -13.05 2.43 15.75
CA VAL A 7 -13.33 1.83 14.46
C VAL A 7 -13.66 3.01 13.57
N ILE A 8 -12.67 3.51 12.83
CA ILE A 8 -12.94 4.44 11.74
C ILE A 8 -13.61 3.56 10.69
N ASP A 9 -14.91 3.36 10.85
CA ASP A 9 -15.77 2.96 9.75
C ASP A 9 -15.52 3.98 8.64
N THR A 10 -14.57 3.65 7.77
CA THR A 10 -14.56 4.27 6.45
C THR A 10 -15.82 3.74 5.79
N PRO A 11 -16.93 4.51 5.78
CA PRO A 11 -18.11 4.06 5.07
C PRO A 11 -17.59 3.72 3.68
N CYS A 12 -17.87 2.52 3.22
CA CYS A 12 -17.78 2.15 1.82
C CYS A 12 -18.79 3.06 1.11
N ALA A 13 -18.44 4.36 1.02
CA ALA A 13 -19.20 5.39 0.36
C ALA A 13 -19.30 4.93 -1.07
N GLY A 14 -20.50 4.51 -1.44
CA GLY A 14 -20.81 4.10 -2.79
C GLY A 14 -20.16 5.10 -3.73
N ARG A 15 -19.24 4.61 -4.57
CA ARG A 15 -18.46 5.41 -5.52
C ARG A 15 -19.43 6.31 -6.28
N ARG A 16 -19.59 7.57 -5.86
CA ARG A 16 -20.24 8.57 -6.69
C ARG A 16 -19.37 8.71 -7.93
N ARG A 17 -19.90 8.26 -9.07
CA ARG A 17 -19.23 8.39 -10.37
C ARG A 17 -18.93 9.87 -10.58
N ALA A 18 -17.69 10.22 -10.79
CA ALA A 18 -17.33 11.56 -11.25
C ALA A 18 -18.08 11.83 -12.56
N SER A 19 -18.49 13.08 -12.80
CA SER A 19 -19.13 13.43 -14.06
C SER A 19 -18.15 13.14 -15.22
N PRO A 20 -18.65 12.66 -16.37
CA PRO A 20 -17.80 12.38 -17.54
C PRO A 20 -16.92 13.57 -17.97
N VAL A 21 -17.42 14.79 -17.76
CA VAL A 21 -16.70 16.04 -18.07
C VAL A 21 -15.45 16.19 -17.17
N HIS A 22 -15.56 15.84 -15.88
CA HIS A 22 -14.42 15.93 -14.94
C HIS A 22 -13.34 14.89 -15.24
N GLU A 23 -13.73 13.73 -15.74
CA GLU A 23 -12.77 12.70 -16.16
C GLU A 23 -12.06 13.11 -17.44
N LEU A 24 -12.76 13.73 -18.38
CA LEU A 24 -12.19 14.20 -19.64
C LEU A 24 -11.18 15.34 -19.45
N THR A 25 -11.50 16.32 -18.61
CA THR A 25 -10.56 17.41 -18.28
C THR A 25 -9.32 16.92 -17.56
N SER A 26 -9.44 15.91 -16.69
CA SER A 26 -8.29 15.27 -16.05
C SER A 26 -7.42 14.49 -17.03
N LEU A 27 -8.05 13.79 -17.98
CA LEU A 27 -7.32 13.07 -19.04
C LEU A 27 -6.58 14.04 -19.97
N LEU A 28 -7.21 15.16 -20.33
CA LEU A 28 -6.58 16.20 -21.17
C LEU A 28 -5.40 16.87 -20.45
N ALA A 29 -5.48 17.08 -19.15
CA ALA A 29 -4.38 17.64 -18.36
C ALA A 29 -3.17 16.70 -18.26
N HIS A 30 -3.38 15.39 -18.40
CA HIS A 30 -2.32 14.39 -18.48
C HIS A 30 -1.97 14.01 -19.92
N ALA A 31 -2.62 14.64 -20.92
CA ALA A 31 -2.40 14.34 -22.35
C ALA A 31 -0.95 14.57 -22.80
N ALA A 32 -0.25 15.50 -22.17
CA ALA A 32 1.17 15.76 -22.43
C ALA A 32 2.11 14.69 -21.83
N ASN A 33 1.60 13.81 -20.96
CA ASN A 33 2.40 12.78 -20.29
C ASN A 33 2.13 11.42 -20.96
N TYR A 34 2.77 11.21 -22.13
CA TYR A 34 2.58 10.02 -22.97
C TYR A 34 2.85 8.70 -22.25
N ASP A 35 3.72 8.68 -21.24
CA ASP A 35 4.07 7.50 -20.46
C ASP A 35 2.89 6.97 -19.61
N LEU A 36 1.91 7.82 -19.31
CA LEU A 36 0.71 7.43 -18.57
C LEU A 36 -0.41 6.85 -19.46
N TRP A 37 -0.35 7.03 -20.79
CA TRP A 37 -1.39 6.57 -21.69
C TRP A 37 -1.70 5.07 -21.64
N PRO A 38 -0.71 4.16 -21.56
CA PRO A 38 -0.98 2.74 -21.42
C PRO A 38 -1.73 2.39 -20.14
N HIS A 39 -1.54 3.17 -19.06
CA HIS A 39 -2.25 2.97 -17.79
C HIS A 39 -3.70 3.45 -17.88
N PHE A 40 -3.94 4.60 -18.49
CA PHE A 40 -5.28 5.11 -18.73
C PHE A 40 -6.08 4.22 -19.66
N GLY A 41 -5.48 3.74 -20.74
CA GLY A 41 -6.09 2.79 -21.67
C GLY A 41 -6.51 1.50 -20.99
N ARG A 42 -5.63 0.91 -20.17
CA ARG A 42 -5.94 -0.29 -19.37
C ARG A 42 -7.02 -0.03 -18.33
N ALA A 43 -6.99 1.13 -17.65
CA ALA A 43 -8.03 1.51 -16.69
C ALA A 43 -9.39 1.66 -17.35
N LEU A 44 -9.43 2.15 -18.60
CA LEU A 44 -10.64 2.28 -19.40
C LEU A 44 -11.17 0.90 -19.84
N LEU A 45 -10.30 0.03 -20.36
CA LEU A 45 -10.66 -1.33 -20.79
C LEU A 45 -11.24 -2.17 -19.64
N ARG A 46 -10.74 -2.03 -18.41
CA ARG A 46 -11.29 -2.68 -17.22
C ARG A 46 -12.69 -2.21 -16.83
N ARG A 47 -13.19 -1.10 -17.39
CA ARG A 47 -14.55 -0.61 -17.19
C ARG A 47 -15.58 -1.31 -18.08
N LEU A 48 -15.14 -2.08 -19.07
CA LEU A 48 -16.04 -2.84 -19.94
C LEU A 48 -16.78 -3.94 -19.18
N PRO A 49 -18.09 -4.13 -19.44
CA PRO A 49 -18.94 -5.05 -18.65
C PRO A 49 -18.46 -6.50 -18.68
N PHE A 50 -17.91 -6.97 -19.81
CA PHE A 50 -17.43 -8.34 -19.97
C PHE A 50 -16.21 -8.68 -19.12
N ALA A 51 -15.27 -7.77 -18.97
CA ALA A 51 -14.09 -7.96 -18.11
C ALA A 51 -14.48 -8.11 -16.63
N LYS A 52 -15.53 -7.40 -16.19
CA LYS A 52 -15.97 -7.38 -14.80
C LYS A 52 -16.62 -8.68 -14.32
N GLN A 53 -17.22 -9.49 -15.17
CA GLN A 53 -17.99 -10.66 -14.72
C GLN A 53 -17.10 -11.88 -14.49
N GLN A 54 -16.08 -12.05 -15.31
CA GLN A 54 -15.10 -13.13 -15.18
C GLN A 54 -14.17 -12.90 -13.99
N ASP A 55 -13.71 -11.64 -13.79
CA ASP A 55 -12.91 -11.23 -12.64
C ASP A 55 -13.64 -11.48 -11.31
N ARG A 56 -14.92 -11.13 -11.18
CA ARG A 56 -15.68 -11.26 -9.92
C ARG A 56 -15.82 -12.68 -9.38
N ARG A 57 -15.94 -13.70 -10.25
CA ARG A 57 -16.00 -15.10 -9.80
C ARG A 57 -14.64 -15.55 -9.27
N HIS A 58 -13.61 -15.22 -10.00
CA HIS A 58 -12.23 -15.55 -9.62
C HIS A 58 -11.80 -14.82 -8.35
N GLU A 59 -12.12 -13.53 -8.22
CA GLU A 59 -11.93 -12.74 -7.02
C GLU A 59 -12.61 -13.38 -5.79
N ARG A 60 -13.88 -13.78 -5.90
CA ARG A 60 -14.60 -14.42 -4.79
C ARG A 60 -13.96 -15.73 -4.35
N GLN A 61 -13.54 -16.56 -5.30
CA GLN A 61 -12.89 -17.84 -4.98
C GLN A 61 -11.51 -17.64 -4.35
N MET A 62 -10.73 -16.69 -4.85
CA MET A 62 -9.42 -16.36 -4.29
C MET A 62 -9.54 -15.76 -2.90
N ARG A 63 -10.51 -14.88 -2.72
CA ARG A 63 -10.79 -14.25 -1.42
C ARG A 63 -11.18 -15.28 -0.38
N GLY A 64 -12.11 -16.20 -0.67
CA GLY A 64 -12.51 -17.26 0.25
C GLY A 64 -11.33 -18.09 0.74
N ARG A 65 -10.43 -18.49 -0.16
CA ARG A 65 -9.22 -19.25 0.21
C ARG A 65 -8.22 -18.46 1.06
N CYS A 66 -8.15 -17.14 0.87
CA CYS A 66 -7.30 -16.28 1.69
C CYS A 66 -7.95 -16.01 3.05
N ASP A 67 -9.29 -15.84 3.09
CA ASP A 67 -10.05 -15.65 4.34
C ASP A 67 -9.90 -16.85 5.28
N GLU A 68 -9.94 -18.08 4.77
CA GLU A 68 -9.76 -19.32 5.55
C GLU A 68 -8.37 -19.40 6.22
N ALA A 69 -7.35 -18.80 5.62
CA ALA A 69 -5.98 -18.82 6.12
C ALA A 69 -5.61 -17.56 6.93
N ALA A 70 -6.50 -16.56 6.94
CA ALA A 70 -6.19 -15.26 7.50
C ALA A 70 -6.31 -15.25 9.04
N ILE A 71 -5.35 -14.58 9.66
CA ILE A 71 -5.28 -14.35 11.10
C ILE A 71 -5.26 -12.85 11.40
N ASP A 72 -5.50 -12.47 12.64
CA ASP A 72 -5.40 -11.08 13.08
C ASP A 72 -3.94 -10.58 13.08
N THR A 73 -3.77 -9.26 13.17
CA THR A 73 -2.44 -8.63 13.11
C THR A 73 -1.51 -9.10 14.23
N GLU A 74 -2.01 -9.25 15.47
CA GLU A 74 -1.17 -9.70 16.59
C GLU A 74 -0.70 -11.13 16.42
N SER A 75 -1.60 -12.03 16.02
CA SER A 75 -1.27 -13.43 15.71
C SER A 75 -0.26 -13.53 14.56
N ALA A 76 -0.41 -12.69 13.54
CA ALA A 76 0.53 -12.63 12.44
C ALA A 76 1.91 -12.17 12.88
N LEU A 77 2.01 -11.13 13.70
CA LEU A 77 3.28 -10.65 14.25
C LEU A 77 3.97 -11.75 15.08
N ARG A 78 3.23 -12.46 15.93
CA ARG A 78 3.77 -13.60 16.69
C ARG A 78 4.28 -14.71 15.78
N ARG A 79 3.53 -15.06 14.73
CA ARG A 79 3.92 -16.07 13.75
C ARG A 79 5.18 -15.68 12.98
N LEU A 80 5.42 -14.39 12.79
CA LEU A 80 6.62 -13.83 12.17
C LEU A 80 7.81 -13.70 13.15
N GLY A 81 7.69 -14.22 14.38
CA GLY A 81 8.74 -14.19 15.38
C GLY A 81 8.82 -12.88 16.17
N ILE A 82 7.82 -12.02 16.04
CA ILE A 82 7.76 -10.74 16.76
C ILE A 82 6.97 -10.95 18.05
N SER A 83 7.64 -10.95 19.19
CA SER A 83 7.02 -11.21 20.48
C SER A 83 7.48 -10.24 21.56
N GLY A 84 6.61 -10.00 22.53
CA GLY A 84 6.87 -9.34 23.81
C GLY A 84 7.39 -7.90 23.72
N PRO A 85 8.69 -7.64 23.90
CA PRO A 85 9.22 -6.28 24.04
C PRO A 85 8.97 -5.39 22.82
N VAL A 86 8.96 -5.96 21.59
CA VAL A 86 8.72 -5.20 20.37
C VAL A 86 7.28 -4.71 20.31
N LEU A 87 6.31 -5.55 20.65
CA LEU A 87 4.90 -5.13 20.74
C LEU A 87 4.70 -4.05 21.82
N HIS A 88 5.41 -4.10 22.93
CA HIS A 88 5.38 -3.06 23.95
C HIS A 88 6.02 -1.75 23.52
N LEU A 89 7.12 -1.80 22.77
CA LEU A 89 7.77 -0.61 22.22
C LEU A 89 6.92 0.07 21.14
N CYS A 90 5.98 -0.64 20.55
CA CYS A 90 5.14 -0.17 19.47
C CYS A 90 3.79 0.42 19.91
N ARG A 91 3.64 0.87 21.16
CA ARG A 91 2.44 1.59 21.66
C ARG A 91 2.17 2.93 20.96
N ARG A 92 2.95 3.29 19.94
CA ARG A 92 2.78 4.52 19.13
C ARG A 92 1.67 4.46 18.09
N PHE A 93 0.93 3.35 18.00
CA PHE A 93 -0.12 3.22 17.00
C PHE A 93 -1.21 4.31 17.10
N PRO A 94 -1.76 4.64 18.31
CA PRO A 94 -2.67 5.78 18.45
C PRO A 94 -2.02 7.12 18.06
N GLU A 95 -0.72 7.30 18.31
CA GLU A 95 0.02 8.50 17.93
C GLU A 95 0.13 8.65 16.41
N ILE A 96 0.32 7.53 15.69
CA ILE A 96 0.33 7.52 14.22
C ILE A 96 -0.99 8.08 13.67
N TRP A 97 -2.12 7.56 14.17
CA TRP A 97 -3.43 8.03 13.75
C TRP A 97 -3.65 9.51 14.10
N ALA A 98 -3.32 9.92 15.31
CA ALA A 98 -3.43 11.32 15.74
C ALA A 98 -2.55 12.25 14.89
N ALA A 99 -1.33 11.85 14.58
CA ALA A 99 -0.43 12.64 13.74
C ALA A 99 -0.97 12.81 12.32
N GLY A 100 -1.43 11.74 11.69
CA GLY A 100 -2.02 11.79 10.36
C GLY A 100 -3.33 12.56 10.33
N GLN A 101 -4.19 12.40 11.33
CA GLN A 101 -5.47 13.10 11.42
C GLN A 101 -5.27 14.62 11.49
N ARG A 102 -4.31 15.10 12.27
CA ARG A 102 -3.95 16.54 12.31
C ARG A 102 -3.53 17.10 10.95
N GLN A 103 -3.00 16.28 10.05
CA GLN A 103 -2.68 16.71 8.69
C GLN A 103 -3.91 16.67 7.78
N VAL A 104 -4.78 15.68 7.93
CA VAL A 104 -6.05 15.57 7.17
C VAL A 104 -6.95 16.78 7.44
N GLU A 105 -7.02 17.23 8.69
CA GLU A 105 -7.82 18.41 9.09
C GLU A 105 -7.38 19.70 8.37
N LYS A 106 -6.15 19.76 7.89
CA LYS A 106 -5.65 20.88 7.08
C LYS A 106 -6.15 20.83 5.62
N CYS A 107 -6.76 19.71 5.19
CA CYS A 107 -7.28 19.57 3.85
C CYS A 107 -8.63 20.31 3.72
N PRO A 108 -8.75 21.32 2.83
CA PRO A 108 -9.98 22.09 2.67
C PRO A 108 -11.09 21.33 1.94
N ILE A 109 -10.82 20.12 1.45
CA ILE A 109 -11.77 19.29 0.72
C ILE A 109 -11.96 18.00 1.52
N PRO A 110 -13.21 17.59 1.79
CA PRO A 110 -13.46 16.28 2.39
C PRO A 110 -12.73 15.18 1.60
N PHE A 111 -11.87 14.43 2.27
CA PHE A 111 -11.00 13.45 1.57
C PHE A 111 -11.81 12.35 0.86
N GLN A 112 -13.06 12.08 1.29
CA GLN A 112 -13.98 11.17 0.60
C GLN A 112 -14.29 11.65 -0.84
N GLU A 113 -14.28 12.95 -1.08
CA GLU A 113 -14.51 13.52 -2.41
C GLU A 113 -13.28 13.40 -3.31
N LEU A 114 -12.09 13.21 -2.74
CA LEU A 114 -10.85 13.03 -3.50
C LEU A 114 -10.82 11.69 -4.25
N GLY A 115 -11.61 10.71 -3.80
CA GLY A 115 -11.61 9.35 -4.37
C GLY A 115 -10.27 8.63 -4.21
N ILE A 116 -9.50 9.00 -3.20
CA ILE A 116 -8.24 8.40 -2.81
C ILE A 116 -8.53 7.19 -1.91
N ALA A 117 -7.73 6.13 -2.01
CA ALA A 117 -7.89 4.93 -1.20
C ALA A 117 -7.66 5.20 0.30
N GLY A 118 -8.26 4.37 1.14
CA GLY A 118 -8.06 4.39 2.60
C GLY A 118 -6.69 3.87 3.03
N ALA A 119 -6.51 3.76 4.34
CA ALA A 119 -5.28 3.24 4.91
C ALA A 119 -5.04 1.75 4.60
N ALA A 120 -3.78 1.37 4.46
CA ALA A 120 -3.31 -0.01 4.52
C ALA A 120 -3.31 -0.53 5.97
N ASN A 121 -2.76 -1.73 6.22
CA ASN A 121 -2.53 -2.19 7.59
C ASN A 121 -1.31 -1.47 8.18
N VAL A 122 -1.55 -0.25 8.66
CA VAL A 122 -0.49 0.65 9.18
C VAL A 122 0.18 0.07 10.43
N GLU A 123 -0.57 -0.68 11.26
CA GLU A 123 -0.05 -1.35 12.44
C GLU A 123 0.99 -2.40 12.06
N LEU A 124 0.63 -3.31 11.16
CA LEU A 124 1.53 -4.34 10.65
C LEU A 124 2.81 -3.74 10.06
N LEU A 125 2.68 -2.74 9.20
CA LEU A 125 3.81 -2.06 8.56
C LEU A 125 4.75 -1.42 9.60
N HIS A 126 4.18 -0.69 10.56
CA HIS A 126 4.96 -0.06 11.62
C HIS A 126 5.76 -1.08 12.43
N TYR A 127 5.10 -2.14 12.91
CA TYR A 127 5.73 -3.16 13.74
C TYR A 127 6.83 -3.92 12.99
N LEU A 128 6.58 -4.27 11.73
CA LEU A 128 7.58 -4.97 10.90
C LEU A 128 8.81 -4.10 10.64
N CYS A 129 8.63 -2.81 10.33
CA CYS A 129 9.74 -1.88 10.18
C CYS A 129 10.55 -1.74 11.49
N ARG A 130 9.89 -1.65 12.62
CA ARG A 130 10.55 -1.57 13.95
C ARG A 130 11.32 -2.84 14.27
N HIS A 131 10.72 -4.01 14.04
CA HIS A 131 11.35 -5.32 14.28
C HIS A 131 12.63 -5.49 13.46
N LEU A 132 12.57 -5.14 12.18
CA LEU A 132 13.72 -5.18 11.27
C LEU A 132 14.78 -4.13 11.59
N ARG A 133 14.46 -3.10 12.40
CA ARG A 133 15.25 -1.86 12.48
C ARG A 133 15.52 -1.34 11.06
N ALA A 134 14.45 -1.27 10.26
CA ALA A 134 14.58 -1.07 8.83
C ALA A 134 15.27 0.25 8.50
N HIS A 135 16.24 0.19 7.60
CA HIS A 135 16.96 1.35 7.07
C HIS A 135 16.49 1.72 5.67
N ARG A 136 16.11 0.74 4.87
CA ARG A 136 15.63 0.96 3.49
C ARG A 136 14.33 0.26 3.27
N VAL A 137 13.29 1.05 3.01
CA VAL A 137 11.94 0.58 2.78
C VAL A 137 11.45 1.05 1.43
N LEU A 138 10.82 0.15 0.68
CA LEU A 138 10.19 0.44 -0.60
C LEU A 138 8.68 0.29 -0.47
N GLU A 139 7.94 1.26 -1.00
CA GLU A 139 6.48 1.27 -1.03
C GLU A 139 5.98 1.56 -2.43
N THR A 140 4.89 0.92 -2.85
CA THR A 140 4.12 1.32 -4.03
C THR A 140 2.68 1.60 -3.64
N GLY A 141 2.14 2.72 -4.16
CA GLY A 141 0.80 3.20 -3.78
C GLY A 141 0.83 3.95 -2.45
N VAL A 142 0.78 5.29 -2.53
CA VAL A 142 0.86 6.17 -1.37
C VAL A 142 -0.51 6.68 -0.93
N ALA A 143 -1.37 7.04 -1.87
CA ALA A 143 -2.65 7.66 -1.58
C ALA A 143 -2.50 8.89 -0.65
N LEU A 144 -3.21 8.93 0.48
CA LEU A 144 -3.06 9.98 1.49
C LEU A 144 -1.74 9.85 2.30
N GLY A 145 -1.07 8.69 2.24
CA GLY A 145 0.22 8.45 2.89
C GLY A 145 0.15 7.82 4.28
N TRP A 146 -0.92 7.10 4.62
CA TRP A 146 -1.04 6.45 5.93
C TRP A 146 0.02 5.35 6.14
N SER A 147 0.25 4.51 5.13
CA SER A 147 1.34 3.51 5.13
C SER A 147 2.70 4.19 5.18
N SER A 148 2.90 5.23 4.36
CA SER A 148 4.13 6.03 4.37
C SER A 148 4.40 6.63 5.76
N LEU A 149 3.37 7.19 6.43
CA LEU A 149 3.50 7.75 7.78
C LEU A 149 3.90 6.67 8.79
N ALA A 150 3.24 5.51 8.77
CA ALA A 150 3.54 4.42 9.68
C ALA A 150 4.99 3.91 9.53
N ILE A 151 5.44 3.78 8.28
CA ILE A 151 6.81 3.39 7.95
C ILE A 151 7.80 4.46 8.40
N LEU A 152 7.56 5.72 8.04
CA LEU A 152 8.46 6.85 8.36
C LEU A 152 8.64 7.02 9.87
N LEU A 153 7.56 6.91 10.65
CA LEU A 153 7.64 6.96 12.12
C LEU A 153 8.43 5.78 12.68
N ALA A 154 8.32 4.60 12.06
CA ALA A 154 9.07 3.43 12.50
C ALA A 154 10.57 3.55 12.25
N ILE A 155 10.98 4.18 11.14
CA ILE A 155 12.39 4.31 10.74
C ILE A 155 13.04 5.63 11.18
N SER A 156 12.28 6.60 11.68
CA SER A 156 12.76 7.94 12.01
C SER A 156 13.84 7.99 13.10
N GLU A 157 13.92 6.96 13.92
CA GLU A 157 14.96 6.85 14.97
C GLU A 157 16.28 6.29 14.41
N GLY A 158 16.28 5.75 13.19
CA GLY A 158 17.47 5.18 12.54
C GLY A 158 18.27 6.25 11.77
N SER A 159 19.57 6.36 12.03
CA SER A 159 20.41 7.24 11.24
C SER A 159 20.52 6.77 9.79
N GLY A 160 20.28 7.65 8.83
CA GLY A 160 20.39 7.36 7.41
C GLY A 160 19.26 6.52 6.82
N ALA A 161 18.21 6.24 7.60
CA ALA A 161 17.07 5.48 7.11
C ALA A 161 16.30 6.24 6.01
N ARG A 162 15.71 5.52 5.04
CA ARG A 162 14.99 6.08 3.90
C ARG A 162 13.78 5.24 3.52
N LEU A 163 12.69 5.94 3.20
CA LEU A 163 11.53 5.38 2.50
C LEU A 163 11.55 5.84 1.04
N HIS A 164 11.49 4.92 0.12
CA HIS A 164 11.26 5.16 -1.30
C HIS A 164 9.83 4.74 -1.64
N SER A 165 9.03 5.66 -2.15
CA SER A 165 7.65 5.38 -2.55
C SER A 165 7.45 5.67 -4.03
N VAL A 166 6.68 4.81 -4.70
CA VAL A 166 6.24 4.98 -6.08
C VAL A 166 4.73 5.13 -6.09
N ASP A 167 4.21 6.20 -6.68
CA ASP A 167 2.77 6.44 -6.74
C ASP A 167 2.37 7.06 -8.07
N LEU A 168 1.41 6.43 -8.74
CA LEU A 168 0.90 6.91 -10.02
C LEU A 168 0.17 8.26 -9.82
N PRO A 169 0.45 9.28 -10.64
CA PRO A 169 -0.32 10.51 -10.62
C PRO A 169 -1.82 10.23 -10.80
N TYR A 170 -2.64 10.79 -9.93
CA TYR A 170 -4.09 10.62 -10.02
C TYR A 170 -4.65 11.32 -11.25
N THR A 171 -5.61 10.68 -11.94
CA THR A 171 -6.34 11.29 -13.06
C THR A 171 -7.15 12.50 -12.64
N ARG A 172 -7.55 12.58 -11.37
CA ARG A 172 -8.20 13.75 -10.78
C ARG A 172 -7.15 14.76 -10.35
N LEU A 173 -7.00 15.87 -11.08
CA LEU A 173 -6.01 16.92 -10.81
C LEU A 173 -6.04 17.44 -9.37
N ARG A 174 -7.23 17.55 -8.77
CA ARG A 174 -7.41 18.01 -7.39
C ARG A 174 -6.83 17.01 -6.37
N ALA A 175 -6.81 15.71 -6.69
CA ALA A 175 -6.31 14.67 -5.79
C ALA A 175 -4.78 14.62 -5.75
N THR A 176 -4.10 14.93 -6.84
CA THR A 176 -2.63 14.80 -6.97
C THR A 176 -1.86 15.57 -5.89
N ARG A 177 -2.31 16.76 -5.53
CA ARG A 177 -1.64 17.62 -4.51
C ARG A 177 -1.79 17.10 -3.08
N TRP A 178 -2.74 16.19 -2.84
CA TRP A 178 -3.02 15.65 -1.51
C TRP A 178 -2.35 14.30 -1.26
N VAL A 179 -1.60 13.80 -2.23
CA VAL A 179 -0.85 12.56 -2.05
C VAL A 179 0.19 12.77 -0.96
N GLY A 180 0.18 11.87 0.03
CA GLY A 180 1.07 11.94 1.18
C GLY A 180 0.76 13.07 2.17
N ILE A 181 -0.45 13.65 2.15
CA ILE A 181 -0.80 14.76 3.05
C ILE A 181 -0.67 14.41 4.53
N VAL A 182 -0.91 13.15 4.91
CA VAL A 182 -0.81 12.73 6.32
C VAL A 182 0.64 12.69 6.83
N VAL A 183 1.63 12.73 5.94
CA VAL A 183 3.05 12.75 6.31
C VAL A 183 3.43 14.17 6.71
N PRO A 184 3.80 14.40 7.98
CA PRO A 184 4.16 15.72 8.46
C PRO A 184 5.50 16.19 7.88
N PRO A 185 5.74 17.51 7.78
CA PRO A 185 6.92 18.08 7.13
C PRO A 185 8.26 17.56 7.67
N GLU A 186 8.35 17.33 8.98
CA GLU A 186 9.56 16.87 9.67
C GLU A 186 10.01 15.46 9.24
N LEU A 187 9.11 14.62 8.73
CA LEU A 187 9.43 13.29 8.24
C LEU A 187 9.77 13.25 6.75
N LYS A 188 9.45 14.32 6.01
CA LYS A 188 9.67 14.37 4.55
C LYS A 188 11.14 14.30 4.15
N GLY A 189 12.05 14.67 5.04
CA GLY A 189 13.49 14.53 4.81
C GLY A 189 13.97 13.08 4.71
N LEU A 190 13.19 12.12 5.21
CA LEU A 190 13.46 10.68 5.14
C LEU A 190 12.77 9.99 3.96
N TRP A 191 12.03 10.74 3.12
CA TRP A 191 11.12 10.20 2.13
C TRP A 191 11.46 10.66 0.72
N THR A 192 11.62 9.71 -0.20
CA THR A 192 11.74 9.95 -1.63
C THR A 192 10.49 9.45 -2.32
N LEU A 193 9.71 10.35 -2.92
CA LEU A 193 8.45 10.02 -3.60
C LEU A 193 8.59 10.18 -5.12
N HIS A 194 8.52 9.05 -5.84
CA HIS A 194 8.52 8.98 -7.30
C HIS A 194 7.08 9.05 -7.81
N ARG A 195 6.71 10.19 -8.42
CA ARG A 195 5.36 10.42 -8.96
C ARG A 195 5.27 9.91 -10.40
N MET A 196 5.20 8.59 -10.58
CA MET A 196 5.17 7.92 -11.88
C MET A 196 4.52 6.53 -11.78
N ALA A 197 4.31 5.88 -12.92
CA ALA A 197 3.79 4.52 -12.94
C ALA A 197 4.81 3.51 -12.39
N ASP A 198 4.33 2.37 -11.87
CA ASP A 198 5.19 1.32 -11.31
C ASP A 198 6.29 0.89 -12.28
N ARG A 199 5.96 0.75 -13.56
CA ARG A 199 6.93 0.28 -14.58
C ARG A 199 8.12 1.20 -14.79
N GLU A 200 7.97 2.47 -14.45
CA GLU A 200 9.01 3.49 -14.55
C GLU A 200 9.61 3.82 -13.19
N GLY A 201 8.75 3.89 -12.15
CA GLY A 201 9.13 4.27 -10.80
C GLY A 201 9.87 3.18 -10.05
N LEU A 202 9.39 1.92 -10.13
CA LEU A 202 10.04 0.82 -9.44
C LEU A 202 11.49 0.62 -9.86
N PRO A 203 11.86 0.58 -11.16
CA PRO A 203 13.28 0.44 -11.54
C PRO A 203 14.17 1.54 -10.96
N ARG A 204 13.66 2.76 -10.84
CA ARG A 204 14.41 3.89 -10.24
C ARG A 204 14.57 3.71 -8.73
N ALA A 205 13.47 3.40 -8.04
CA ALA A 205 13.51 3.20 -6.60
C ALA A 205 14.34 1.97 -6.20
N LEU A 206 14.28 0.89 -6.98
CA LEU A 206 15.01 -0.35 -6.73
C LEU A 206 16.53 -0.20 -6.82
N ALA A 207 17.04 0.84 -7.51
CA ALA A 207 18.47 1.13 -7.60
C ALA A 207 19.09 1.47 -6.23
N ASP A 208 18.28 1.90 -5.27
CA ASP A 208 18.72 2.23 -3.91
C ASP A 208 18.68 1.05 -2.93
N GLY A 209 18.44 -0.17 -3.42
CA GLY A 209 18.45 -1.40 -2.61
C GLY A 209 19.86 -1.81 -2.14
N PRO A 210 19.97 -2.90 -1.37
CA PRO A 210 18.91 -3.80 -0.97
C PRO A 210 17.96 -3.19 0.08
N PHE A 211 16.70 -3.70 0.10
CA PHE A 211 15.66 -3.24 1.00
C PHE A 211 15.42 -4.22 2.15
N ASP A 212 15.04 -3.67 3.31
CA ASP A 212 14.61 -4.43 4.48
C ASP A 212 13.16 -4.89 4.35
N LEU A 213 12.32 -4.02 3.79
CA LEU A 213 10.90 -4.24 3.62
C LEU A 213 10.41 -3.62 2.30
N CYS A 214 9.58 -4.38 1.58
CA CYS A 214 8.88 -3.91 0.40
C CYS A 214 7.37 -4.04 0.61
N HIS A 215 6.62 -2.95 0.41
CA HIS A 215 5.16 -2.88 0.49
C HIS A 215 4.54 -2.59 -0.87
N TYR A 216 3.64 -3.46 -1.32
CA TYR A 216 2.94 -3.33 -2.61
C TYR A 216 1.45 -3.05 -2.40
N ASP A 217 1.01 -1.87 -2.80
CA ASP A 217 -0.40 -1.44 -2.73
C ASP A 217 -0.84 -0.57 -3.95
N SER A 218 -0.23 -0.76 -5.11
CA SER A 218 -0.46 0.06 -6.32
C SER A 218 -1.38 -0.60 -7.35
N ASP A 219 -0.83 -1.20 -8.42
CA ASP A 219 -1.62 -1.83 -9.50
C ASP A 219 -2.22 -3.16 -9.05
N LYS A 220 -3.53 -3.16 -8.80
CA LYS A 220 -4.27 -4.35 -8.33
C LYS A 220 -4.48 -5.42 -9.39
N SER A 221 -3.97 -5.24 -10.63
CA SER A 221 -4.08 -6.28 -11.67
C SER A 221 -3.12 -7.44 -11.42
N ALA A 222 -3.52 -8.65 -11.86
CA ALA A 222 -2.63 -9.80 -11.82
C ALA A 222 -1.33 -9.54 -12.62
N ALA A 223 -1.43 -8.91 -13.78
CA ALA A 223 -0.27 -8.57 -14.60
C ALA A 223 0.68 -7.55 -13.95
N GLY A 224 0.14 -6.54 -13.24
CA GLY A 224 0.94 -5.56 -12.48
C GLY A 224 1.68 -6.24 -11.34
N ARG A 225 0.97 -7.02 -10.54
CA ARG A 225 1.52 -7.76 -9.39
C ARG A 225 2.60 -8.78 -9.83
N LEU A 226 2.31 -9.61 -10.82
CA LEU A 226 3.28 -10.59 -11.33
C LEU A 226 4.52 -9.96 -11.99
N TRP A 227 4.41 -8.71 -12.42
CA TRP A 227 5.56 -7.96 -12.89
C TRP A 227 6.37 -7.35 -11.74
N ALA A 228 5.70 -6.82 -10.71
CA ALA A 228 6.35 -6.10 -9.61
C ALA A 228 6.95 -7.02 -8.54
N TYR A 229 6.22 -8.06 -8.11
CA TYR A 229 6.64 -8.94 -7.02
C TYR A 229 8.03 -9.55 -7.19
N PRO A 230 8.40 -10.16 -8.34
CA PRO A 230 9.73 -10.71 -8.50
C PRO A 230 10.83 -9.67 -8.33
N ARG A 231 10.63 -8.46 -8.86
CA ARG A 231 11.59 -7.36 -8.78
C ARG A 231 11.79 -6.85 -7.36
N MET A 232 10.68 -6.69 -6.62
CA MET A 232 10.72 -6.29 -5.22
C MET A 232 11.36 -7.39 -4.36
N TRP A 233 11.05 -8.66 -4.66
CA TRP A 233 11.63 -9.81 -3.98
C TRP A 233 13.15 -9.91 -4.19
N GLU A 234 13.61 -9.75 -5.40
CA GLU A 234 15.05 -9.74 -5.72
C GLU A 234 15.79 -8.65 -4.95
N ALA A 235 15.20 -7.48 -4.85
CA ALA A 235 15.78 -6.32 -4.16
C ALA A 235 15.70 -6.40 -2.62
N LEU A 236 14.96 -7.35 -2.05
CA LEU A 236 14.98 -7.58 -0.60
C LEU A 236 16.25 -8.26 -0.16
N ARG A 237 16.80 -7.87 0.99
CA ARG A 237 17.84 -8.63 1.66
C ARG A 237 17.30 -9.94 2.26
N PRO A 238 18.14 -10.94 2.55
CA PRO A 238 17.75 -12.08 3.38
C PRO A 238 17.17 -11.63 4.72
N GLY A 239 16.09 -12.26 5.18
CA GLY A 239 15.32 -11.87 6.36
C GLY A 239 14.39 -10.66 6.15
N GLY A 240 14.38 -10.04 4.97
CA GLY A 240 13.47 -8.94 4.64
C GLY A 240 12.04 -9.41 4.35
N PHE A 241 11.09 -8.48 4.39
CA PHE A 241 9.67 -8.77 4.18
C PHE A 241 9.12 -8.19 2.88
N LEU A 242 8.39 -9.01 2.12
CA LEU A 242 7.48 -8.54 1.08
C LEU A 242 6.06 -8.55 1.62
N ILE A 243 5.40 -7.39 1.60
CA ILE A 243 4.03 -7.22 2.03
C ILE A 243 3.18 -6.79 0.84
N SER A 244 2.00 -7.37 0.66
CA SER A 244 1.07 -6.94 -0.39
C SER A 244 -0.34 -6.79 0.15
N ASP A 245 -0.95 -5.66 -0.16
CA ASP A 245 -2.36 -5.38 0.11
C ASP A 245 -3.29 -6.05 -0.92
N ASP A 246 -4.55 -6.27 -0.49
CA ASP A 246 -5.63 -6.76 -1.35
C ASP A 246 -5.30 -8.06 -2.10
N ILE A 247 -4.61 -9.01 -1.44
CA ILE A 247 -4.17 -10.28 -2.06
C ILE A 247 -5.31 -11.20 -2.49
N GLY A 248 -6.53 -10.97 -1.97
CA GLY A 248 -7.74 -11.69 -2.35
C GLY A 248 -8.33 -11.30 -3.70
N ASP A 249 -7.84 -10.24 -4.36
CA ASP A 249 -8.40 -9.70 -5.60
C ASP A 249 -8.16 -10.62 -6.81
N ASN A 250 -7.05 -11.38 -6.82
CA ASN A 250 -6.70 -12.29 -7.91
C ASN A 250 -5.62 -13.30 -7.50
N HIS A 251 -5.25 -14.17 -8.43
CA HIS A 251 -4.31 -15.28 -8.20
C HIS A 251 -2.83 -14.87 -8.06
N ALA A 252 -2.45 -13.63 -8.37
CA ALA A 252 -1.04 -13.24 -8.51
C ALA A 252 -0.20 -13.49 -7.26
N TRP A 253 -0.75 -13.19 -6.07
CA TRP A 253 -0.04 -13.45 -4.81
C TRP A 253 0.28 -14.93 -4.62
N ARG A 254 -0.71 -15.80 -4.76
CA ARG A 254 -0.51 -17.25 -4.62
C ARG A 254 0.44 -17.82 -5.66
N THR A 255 0.30 -17.38 -6.90
CA THR A 255 1.22 -17.76 -7.98
C THR A 255 2.65 -17.41 -7.62
N PHE A 256 2.86 -16.18 -7.13
CA PHE A 256 4.18 -15.73 -6.73
C PHE A 256 4.72 -16.49 -5.52
N CYS A 257 3.92 -16.75 -4.48
CA CYS A 257 4.31 -17.59 -3.34
C CYS A 257 4.81 -18.97 -3.77
N ALA A 258 4.07 -19.61 -4.70
CA ALA A 258 4.46 -20.90 -5.25
C ALA A 258 5.78 -20.83 -6.05
N GLN A 259 5.99 -19.75 -6.81
CA GLN A 259 7.24 -19.54 -7.57
C GLN A 259 8.45 -19.42 -6.68
N VAL A 260 8.32 -18.76 -5.53
CA VAL A 260 9.43 -18.59 -4.58
C VAL A 260 9.51 -19.69 -3.52
N GLY A 261 8.59 -20.65 -3.54
CA GLY A 261 8.55 -21.79 -2.62
C GLY A 261 8.35 -21.36 -1.16
N ARG A 262 7.52 -20.33 -0.91
CA ARG A 262 7.28 -19.77 0.41
C ARG A 262 5.80 -19.73 0.76
N GLU A 263 5.48 -20.13 1.99
CA GLU A 263 4.13 -19.99 2.54
C GLU A 263 3.96 -18.59 3.13
N PRO A 264 2.90 -17.87 2.73
CA PRO A 264 2.62 -16.54 3.25
C PRO A 264 1.96 -16.60 4.63
N VAL A 265 2.19 -15.55 5.42
CA VAL A 265 1.27 -15.19 6.50
C VAL A 265 0.20 -14.29 5.90
N VAL A 266 -1.07 -14.66 6.08
CA VAL A 266 -2.22 -13.89 5.59
C VAL A 266 -2.88 -13.20 6.77
N VAL A 267 -3.13 -11.89 6.64
CA VAL A 267 -3.59 -11.03 7.73
C VAL A 267 -4.91 -10.37 7.37
N HIS A 268 -5.89 -10.45 8.26
CA HIS A 268 -7.09 -9.61 8.18
C HIS A 268 -6.75 -8.14 8.50
N SER A 269 -7.21 -7.22 7.67
CA SER A 269 -7.12 -5.78 7.88
C SER A 269 -8.45 -5.13 7.52
N GLY A 270 -9.40 -5.18 8.43
CA GLY A 270 -10.79 -4.82 8.15
C GLY A 270 -11.37 -5.70 7.04
N LEU A 271 -11.79 -5.08 5.93
CA LEU A 271 -12.30 -5.79 4.75
C LEU A 271 -11.20 -6.25 3.78
N LYS A 272 -9.94 -5.95 4.06
CA LYS A 272 -8.79 -6.29 3.21
C LYS A 272 -8.07 -7.54 3.72
N LEU A 273 -7.35 -8.18 2.82
CA LEU A 273 -6.46 -9.28 3.10
C LEU A 273 -5.04 -8.89 2.70
N VAL A 274 -4.14 -8.95 3.65
CA VAL A 274 -2.74 -8.59 3.48
C VAL A 274 -1.89 -9.86 3.52
N GLY A 275 -1.00 -10.00 2.56
CA GLY A 275 -0.03 -11.11 2.51
C GLY A 275 1.35 -10.66 2.95
N VAL A 276 2.04 -11.49 3.72
CA VAL A 276 3.42 -11.26 4.16
C VAL A 276 4.27 -12.47 3.80
N LEU A 277 5.40 -12.23 3.13
CA LEU A 277 6.44 -13.22 2.84
C LEU A 277 7.76 -12.80 3.46
N VAL A 278 8.50 -13.76 3.98
CA VAL A 278 9.87 -13.57 4.48
C VAL A 278 10.86 -14.14 3.47
N LYS A 279 11.84 -13.33 3.05
CA LYS A 279 12.92 -13.79 2.20
C LYS A 279 13.93 -14.59 3.04
N ALA A 280 14.27 -15.80 2.58
CA ALA A 280 15.31 -16.61 3.24
C ALA A 280 16.67 -16.02 3.03
#